data_89858ea80bfa1df5bc5a05d17e48df90
#
_entry.id   89858ea80bfa1df5bc5a05d17e48df90
#
_cell.length_a   1.000
_cell.length_b   1.000
_cell.length_c   1.000
_cell.angle_alpha   90.00
_cell.angle_beta   90.00
_cell.angle_gamma   90.00
#
_symmetry.space_group_name_H-M   'P 1'
#
loop_
_entity.id
_entity.type
_entity.pdbx_description
1 polymer ?
#
loop_
_entity_poly.entity_id
_entity_poly.type
_entity_poly.pdbx_seq_one_letter_code
_entity_poly.pdbx_strand_id
1 'polypeptide(L)'
;MKKLYPLLLILISVSISQEPINYETTLIKKGQLFYTKDTNKPYSGPVFSLFDDGKKKEEGNLKDGKMISKTKWTWYKNGQKWSEGNYKDGKVDGSFTFWYENGQKNYEENYKDGIKIGSWNGWHENGQKNSERTYIDGKRDGLWASWYENGQKSSERIYKDGEIDGLDVYWYENGQKYREMTYQDGELINEIYWTENGLDSGELIFHFKNGEIWKKGNLENGKLDGEFIEYGFFGTEDIYHKRIFQNYKEWQLEGEYNNYFDTGDVNVVGNYKDGKLEGRYTYYDKDGKIYWEGIYKDDVLVEETSFIGSKGPFRLN
;
A
#
# COMPACT_ATOMS: atom_id res chain seq x y z
N MET A 1 22.81 74.85 24.71
CA MET A 1 21.76 74.04 23.99
C MET A 1 21.83 72.60 24.47
N LYS A 2 20.99 72.21 25.39
CA LYS A 2 20.89 70.85 25.89
C LYS A 2 19.99 70.00 24.94
N LYS A 3 20.56 68.99 24.27
CA LYS A 3 19.78 68.07 23.44
C LYS A 3 19.02 67.11 24.35
N LEU A 4 17.68 67.18 24.37
CA LEU A 4 16.81 66.14 24.94
C LEU A 4 16.75 64.97 23.96
N TYR A 5 17.17 63.80 24.43
CA TYR A 5 16.90 62.54 23.75
C TYR A 5 15.52 61.98 24.18
N PRO A 6 14.63 61.64 23.27
CA PRO A 6 13.35 61.03 23.67
C PRO A 6 13.63 59.62 24.19
N LEU A 7 13.15 59.34 25.41
CA LEU A 7 13.14 58.02 26.03
C LEU A 7 12.14 57.17 25.27
N LEU A 8 12.62 56.19 24.46
CA LEU A 8 11.79 55.24 23.78
C LEU A 8 11.35 54.18 24.82
N LEU A 9 10.11 54.31 25.32
CA LEU A 9 9.46 53.27 26.13
C LEU A 9 9.13 52.06 25.23
N ILE A 10 9.95 51.02 25.29
CA ILE A 10 9.64 49.71 24.70
C ILE A 10 8.64 49.07 25.64
N LEU A 11 7.36 49.12 25.26
CA LEU A 11 6.29 48.31 25.85
C LEU A 11 6.56 46.85 25.46
N ILE A 12 7.22 46.08 26.33
CA ILE A 12 7.30 44.63 26.23
C ILE A 12 5.89 44.12 26.64
N SER A 13 5.08 43.81 25.66
CA SER A 13 3.84 43.06 25.91
C SER A 13 4.23 41.64 26.31
N VAL A 14 4.27 41.36 27.59
CA VAL A 14 4.31 39.99 28.10
C VAL A 14 2.93 39.38 27.79
N SER A 15 2.84 38.62 26.71
CA SER A 15 1.66 37.77 26.49
C SER A 15 1.69 36.69 27.57
N ILE A 16 0.89 36.85 28.62
CA ILE A 16 0.65 35.79 29.59
C ILE A 16 -0.12 34.70 28.80
N SER A 17 0.54 33.59 28.50
CA SER A 17 -0.13 32.45 27.89
C SER A 17 -1.17 31.93 28.89
N GLN A 18 -2.43 31.83 28.49
CA GLN A 18 -3.47 31.26 29.30
C GLN A 18 -3.18 29.78 29.54
N GLU A 19 -3.22 29.35 30.82
CA GLU A 19 -3.03 27.95 31.18
C GLU A 19 -4.14 27.07 30.61
N PRO A 20 -3.82 25.88 30.07
CA PRO A 20 -4.83 24.96 29.54
C PRO A 20 -5.78 24.47 30.63
N ILE A 21 -7.09 24.40 30.32
CA ILE A 21 -8.10 23.88 31.23
C ILE A 21 -8.63 22.51 30.75
N ASN A 22 -9.01 21.64 31.68
CA ASN A 22 -9.68 20.37 31.32
C ASN A 22 -11.11 20.68 30.86
N TYR A 23 -11.35 20.62 29.55
CA TYR A 23 -12.63 21.02 28.98
C TYR A 23 -13.78 20.06 29.32
N GLU A 24 -13.51 18.78 29.59
CA GLU A 24 -14.54 17.78 29.95
C GLU A 24 -15.09 18.02 31.36
N THR A 25 -14.27 18.53 32.29
CA THR A 25 -14.67 18.80 33.68
C THR A 25 -15.02 20.26 33.94
N THR A 26 -14.46 21.20 33.20
CA THR A 26 -14.54 22.65 33.46
C THR A 26 -15.60 23.35 32.61
N LEU A 27 -15.87 22.89 31.40
CA LEU A 27 -16.79 23.52 30.45
C LEU A 27 -18.13 22.76 30.34
N ILE A 28 -19.16 23.42 29.80
CA ILE A 28 -20.43 22.81 29.43
C ILE A 28 -20.47 22.68 27.93
N LYS A 29 -20.74 21.48 27.44
CA LYS A 29 -20.94 21.21 26.00
C LYS A 29 -22.41 21.38 25.65
N LYS A 30 -22.72 22.26 24.67
CA LYS A 30 -24.04 22.45 24.07
C LYS A 30 -23.95 22.26 22.56
N GLY A 31 -24.48 21.13 22.05
CA GLY A 31 -24.25 20.72 20.66
C GLY A 31 -22.78 20.48 20.38
N GLN A 32 -22.19 21.24 19.48
CA GLN A 32 -20.75 21.14 19.13
C GLN A 32 -19.89 22.23 19.81
N LEU A 33 -20.48 23.11 20.64
CA LEU A 33 -19.79 24.24 21.24
C LEU A 33 -19.60 24.05 22.75
N PHE A 34 -18.53 24.63 23.29
CA PHE A 34 -18.15 24.59 24.69
C PHE A 34 -18.29 25.98 25.33
N TYR A 35 -18.90 26.04 26.52
CA TYR A 35 -19.23 27.26 27.25
C TYR A 35 -18.65 27.22 28.66
N THR A 36 -18.31 28.38 29.20
CA THR A 36 -17.95 28.52 30.62
C THR A 36 -19.18 28.26 31.51
N LYS A 37 -18.99 27.61 32.68
CA LYS A 37 -20.06 27.23 33.60
C LYS A 37 -20.70 28.44 34.27
N ASP A 38 -19.88 29.43 34.60
CA ASP A 38 -20.25 30.61 35.39
C ASP A 38 -20.97 31.69 34.54
N THR A 39 -20.42 31.99 33.38
CA THR A 39 -20.92 33.10 32.53
C THR A 39 -21.76 32.60 31.36
N ASN A 40 -21.77 31.30 31.09
CA ASN A 40 -22.45 30.71 29.95
C ASN A 40 -22.03 31.32 28.59
N LYS A 41 -20.79 31.83 28.51
CA LYS A 41 -20.19 32.36 27.27
C LYS A 41 -19.40 31.31 26.54
N PRO A 42 -19.35 31.33 25.20
CA PRO A 42 -18.46 30.48 24.45
C PRO A 42 -17.00 30.67 24.92
N TYR A 43 -16.31 29.56 25.17
CA TYR A 43 -14.93 29.60 25.65
C TYR A 43 -13.93 29.75 24.49
N SER A 44 -12.91 30.57 24.69
CA SER A 44 -11.76 30.67 23.79
C SER A 44 -10.48 30.52 24.61
N GLY A 45 -9.59 29.61 24.18
CA GLY A 45 -8.33 29.37 24.85
C GLY A 45 -7.87 27.92 24.76
N PRO A 46 -6.69 27.62 25.33
CA PRO A 46 -6.12 26.27 25.35
C PRO A 46 -6.90 25.34 26.28
N VAL A 47 -7.03 24.07 25.84
CA VAL A 47 -7.79 23.04 26.56
C VAL A 47 -7.11 21.69 26.47
N PHE A 48 -7.44 20.80 27.42
CA PHE A 48 -7.03 19.39 27.36
C PHE A 48 -8.14 18.50 27.92
N SER A 49 -7.99 17.19 27.70
CA SER A 49 -8.72 16.15 28.41
C SER A 49 -7.83 14.94 28.72
N LEU A 50 -8.24 14.16 29.70
CA LEU A 50 -7.51 12.97 30.17
C LEU A 50 -8.40 11.74 30.06
N PHE A 51 -7.79 10.58 29.94
CA PHE A 51 -8.42 9.30 30.23
C PHE A 51 -8.59 9.11 31.73
N ASP A 52 -9.39 8.13 32.16
CA ASP A 52 -9.66 7.83 33.60
C ASP A 52 -8.36 7.45 34.34
N ASP A 53 -7.36 6.91 33.63
CA ASP A 53 -6.05 6.59 34.19
C ASP A 53 -5.08 7.79 34.28
N GLY A 54 -5.55 8.99 33.93
CA GLY A 54 -4.80 10.25 34.00
C GLY A 54 -3.91 10.52 32.77
N LYS A 55 -3.85 9.63 31.81
CA LYS A 55 -3.09 9.88 30.58
C LYS A 55 -3.75 10.92 29.69
N LYS A 56 -2.95 11.68 28.94
CA LYS A 56 -3.45 12.64 27.95
C LYS A 56 -4.31 11.94 26.90
N LYS A 57 -5.52 12.47 26.68
CA LYS A 57 -6.47 12.05 25.65
C LYS A 57 -6.47 13.02 24.48
N GLU A 58 -6.67 14.31 24.78
CA GLU A 58 -6.63 15.39 23.79
C GLU A 58 -6.06 16.66 24.42
N GLU A 59 -5.41 17.47 23.59
CA GLU A 59 -5.05 18.86 23.93
C GLU A 59 -5.24 19.73 22.70
N GLY A 60 -5.68 20.98 22.86
CA GLY A 60 -5.95 21.83 21.70
C GLY A 60 -6.41 23.24 22.08
N ASN A 61 -7.00 23.90 21.11
CA ASN A 61 -7.50 25.26 21.29
C ASN A 61 -8.98 25.37 20.89
N LEU A 62 -9.73 26.04 21.73
CA LEU A 62 -11.09 26.49 21.41
C LEU A 62 -11.07 27.95 20.98
N LYS A 63 -11.92 28.30 20.01
CA LYS A 63 -12.24 29.67 19.63
C LYS A 63 -13.76 29.78 19.51
N ASP A 64 -14.33 30.72 20.25
CA ASP A 64 -15.79 30.95 20.33
C ASP A 64 -16.58 29.65 20.58
N GLY A 65 -16.05 28.82 21.47
CA GLY A 65 -16.62 27.51 21.86
C GLY A 65 -16.30 26.35 20.89
N LYS A 66 -15.75 26.62 19.72
CA LYS A 66 -15.45 25.59 18.71
C LYS A 66 -14.00 25.12 18.81
N MET A 67 -13.77 23.80 18.77
CA MET A 67 -12.42 23.24 18.66
C MET A 67 -11.85 23.56 17.27
N ILE A 68 -10.79 24.39 17.24
CA ILE A 68 -10.13 24.82 16.00
C ILE A 68 -8.86 24.01 15.70
N SER A 69 -8.21 23.52 16.73
CA SER A 69 -7.03 22.63 16.59
C SER A 69 -6.93 21.70 17.79
N LYS A 70 -6.45 20.49 17.56
CA LYS A 70 -6.12 19.55 18.63
C LYS A 70 -5.09 18.52 18.22
N THR A 71 -4.35 18.03 19.22
CA THR A 71 -3.59 16.78 19.17
C THR A 71 -4.35 15.73 19.97
N LYS A 72 -4.50 14.54 19.42
CA LYS A 72 -5.17 13.40 20.07
C LYS A 72 -4.19 12.27 20.26
N TRP A 73 -4.23 11.63 21.45
CA TRP A 73 -3.42 10.48 21.79
C TRP A 73 -4.30 9.26 22.09
N THR A 74 -3.76 8.10 21.78
CA THR A 74 -4.29 6.82 22.24
C THR A 74 -3.15 5.96 22.78
N TRP A 75 -3.48 4.97 23.62
CA TRP A 75 -2.49 4.22 24.37
C TRP A 75 -2.79 2.73 24.33
N TYR A 76 -1.76 1.91 24.31
CA TYR A 76 -1.88 0.48 24.55
C TYR A 76 -2.19 0.18 26.01
N LYS A 77 -2.66 -1.05 26.30
CA LYS A 77 -2.93 -1.52 27.68
C LYS A 77 -1.66 -1.52 28.55
N ASN A 78 -0.48 -1.75 27.96
CA ASN A 78 0.81 -1.71 28.64
C ASN A 78 1.27 -0.28 29.00
N GLY A 79 0.53 0.74 28.60
CA GLY A 79 0.83 2.14 28.90
C GLY A 79 1.68 2.86 27.85
N GLN A 80 2.13 2.18 26.83
CA GLN A 80 2.84 2.78 25.70
C GLN A 80 1.89 3.54 24.77
N LYS A 81 2.40 4.56 24.09
CA LYS A 81 1.63 5.32 23.11
C LYS A 81 1.33 4.42 21.91
N TRP A 82 0.04 4.38 21.48
CA TRP A 82 -0.37 3.73 20.26
C TRP A 82 -0.44 4.71 19.09
N SER A 83 -1.06 5.90 19.29
CA SER A 83 -1.11 6.91 18.24
C SER A 83 -1.08 8.34 18.79
N GLU A 84 -0.62 9.25 17.93
CA GLU A 84 -0.68 10.70 18.10
C GLU A 84 -1.05 11.34 16.76
N GLY A 85 -2.08 12.16 16.75
CA GLY A 85 -2.55 12.80 15.52
C GLY A 85 -2.96 14.25 15.72
N ASN A 86 -2.60 15.10 14.77
CA ASN A 86 -2.90 16.50 14.76
C ASN A 86 -4.12 16.80 13.89
N TYR A 87 -4.99 17.67 14.38
CA TYR A 87 -6.24 18.05 13.72
C TYR A 87 -6.42 19.56 13.72
N LYS A 88 -6.96 20.08 12.63
CA LYS A 88 -7.39 21.47 12.48
C LYS A 88 -8.77 21.51 11.87
N ASP A 89 -9.69 22.30 12.44
CA ASP A 89 -11.09 22.44 11.98
C ASP A 89 -11.79 21.07 11.73
N GLY A 90 -11.44 20.06 12.54
CA GLY A 90 -12.01 18.71 12.48
C GLY A 90 -11.39 17.77 11.45
N LYS A 91 -10.45 18.25 10.64
CA LYS A 91 -9.69 17.44 9.68
C LYS A 91 -8.31 17.13 10.23
N VAL A 92 -7.71 16.00 9.82
CA VAL A 92 -6.30 15.71 10.09
C VAL A 92 -5.46 16.78 9.39
N ASP A 93 -4.57 17.46 10.14
CA ASP A 93 -3.70 18.52 9.62
C ASP A 93 -2.38 18.49 10.39
N GLY A 94 -1.28 18.18 9.72
CA GLY A 94 0.01 17.90 10.29
C GLY A 94 0.34 16.41 10.35
N SER A 95 1.24 16.03 11.26
CA SER A 95 1.67 14.63 11.39
C SER A 95 0.64 13.77 12.12
N PHE A 96 0.55 12.51 11.68
CA PHE A 96 -0.12 11.43 12.39
C PHE A 96 0.90 10.30 12.57
N THR A 97 1.16 9.89 13.82
CA THR A 97 2.18 8.89 14.14
C THR A 97 1.56 7.73 14.90
N PHE A 98 1.96 6.52 14.54
CA PHE A 98 1.60 5.28 15.22
C PHE A 98 2.85 4.60 15.77
N TRP A 99 2.70 3.87 16.86
CA TRP A 99 3.76 3.08 17.50
C TRP A 99 3.32 1.64 17.67
N TYR A 100 4.27 0.74 17.70
CA TYR A 100 4.11 -0.64 18.14
C TYR A 100 3.99 -0.74 19.65
N GLU A 101 3.52 -1.88 20.16
CA GLU A 101 3.43 -2.16 21.59
C GLU A 101 4.80 -2.13 22.31
N ASN A 102 5.91 -2.33 21.60
CA ASN A 102 7.28 -2.21 22.12
C ASN A 102 7.76 -0.75 22.20
N GLY A 103 6.94 0.23 21.79
CA GLY A 103 7.23 1.66 21.83
C GLY A 103 8.00 2.20 20.62
N GLN A 104 8.39 1.37 19.66
CA GLN A 104 9.00 1.83 18.43
C GLN A 104 7.95 2.42 17.47
N LYS A 105 8.37 3.40 16.63
CA LYS A 105 7.49 3.92 15.58
C LYS A 105 7.07 2.78 14.65
N ASN A 106 5.80 2.82 14.23
CA ASN A 106 5.23 1.95 13.22
C ASN A 106 5.00 2.73 11.92
N TYR A 107 4.21 3.82 11.97
CA TYR A 107 3.96 4.70 10.83
C TYR A 107 4.03 6.17 11.22
N GLU A 108 4.46 6.99 10.27
CA GLU A 108 4.37 8.45 10.35
C GLU A 108 3.83 8.98 9.02
N GLU A 109 2.73 9.69 9.11
CA GLU A 109 1.93 10.16 8.00
C GLU A 109 1.78 11.68 8.09
N ASN A 110 1.73 12.37 6.94
CA ASN A 110 1.58 13.81 6.89
C ASN A 110 0.35 14.21 6.09
N TYR A 111 -0.41 15.16 6.64
CA TYR A 111 -1.65 15.64 6.07
C TYR A 111 -1.74 17.16 6.07
N LYS A 112 -2.48 17.69 5.10
CA LYS A 112 -2.94 19.08 5.07
C LYS A 112 -4.42 19.10 4.75
N ASP A 113 -5.24 19.68 5.65
CA ASP A 113 -6.71 19.73 5.52
C ASP A 113 -7.38 18.37 5.21
N GLY A 114 -6.79 17.27 5.69
CA GLY A 114 -7.22 15.88 5.44
C GLY A 114 -6.69 15.25 4.15
N ILE A 115 -5.86 15.97 3.38
CA ILE A 115 -5.24 15.49 2.15
C ILE A 115 -3.83 14.99 2.48
N LYS A 116 -3.43 13.85 1.91
CA LYS A 116 -2.08 13.28 2.05
C LYS A 116 -1.05 14.20 1.39
N ILE A 117 0.02 14.52 2.13
CA ILE A 117 1.13 15.34 1.62
C ILE A 117 2.49 14.82 2.13
N GLY A 118 3.55 15.18 1.42
CA GLY A 118 4.92 14.94 1.88
C GLY A 118 5.26 13.48 2.10
N SER A 119 6.21 13.22 3.01
CA SER A 119 6.71 11.88 3.29
C SER A 119 5.80 11.09 4.23
N TRP A 120 5.60 9.82 3.89
CA TRP A 120 4.93 8.81 4.68
C TRP A 120 5.91 7.67 4.93
N ASN A 121 6.24 7.43 6.18
CA ASN A 121 7.29 6.50 6.57
C ASN A 121 6.71 5.36 7.41
N GLY A 122 7.20 4.14 7.16
CA GLY A 122 6.91 2.96 7.97
C GLY A 122 8.16 2.31 8.51
N TRP A 123 8.03 1.62 9.63
CA TRP A 123 9.11 0.87 10.30
C TRP A 123 8.62 -0.51 10.68
N HIS A 124 9.52 -1.49 10.68
CA HIS A 124 9.31 -2.81 11.25
C HIS A 124 9.34 -2.77 12.78
N GLU A 125 8.86 -3.79 13.44
CA GLU A 125 8.91 -3.91 14.91
C GLU A 125 10.34 -3.91 15.49
N ASN A 126 11.33 -4.26 14.68
CA ASN A 126 12.75 -4.16 15.05
C ASN A 126 13.33 -2.75 14.93
N GLY A 127 12.52 -1.76 14.50
CA GLY A 127 12.90 -0.36 14.33
C GLY A 127 13.56 -0.01 13.01
N GLN A 128 13.82 -0.98 12.15
CA GLN A 128 14.33 -0.72 10.81
C GLN A 128 13.24 -0.16 9.90
N LYS A 129 13.64 0.63 8.89
CA LYS A 129 12.71 1.19 7.91
C LYS A 129 11.99 0.07 7.16
N ASN A 130 10.67 0.18 7.04
CA ASN A 130 9.81 -0.72 6.27
C ASN A 130 9.40 -0.08 4.94
N SER A 131 9.02 1.22 4.97
CA SER A 131 8.56 1.91 3.77
C SER A 131 8.80 3.41 3.82
N GLU A 132 8.95 3.98 2.63
CA GLU A 132 8.97 5.44 2.39
C GLU A 132 8.12 5.73 1.16
N ARG A 133 7.25 6.72 1.28
CA ARG A 133 6.28 7.08 0.25
C ARG A 133 6.14 8.60 0.23
N THR A 134 5.97 9.17 -0.96
CA THR A 134 5.77 10.61 -1.11
C THR A 134 4.42 10.88 -1.76
N TYR A 135 3.74 11.94 -1.27
CA TYR A 135 2.46 12.40 -1.79
C TYR A 135 2.50 13.91 -2.05
N ILE A 136 1.91 14.32 -3.16
CA ILE A 136 1.60 15.72 -3.49
C ILE A 136 0.10 15.82 -3.74
N ASP A 137 -0.59 16.67 -2.98
CA ASP A 137 -2.05 16.90 -3.10
C ASP A 137 -2.90 15.62 -3.16
N GLY A 138 -2.54 14.63 -2.34
CA GLY A 138 -3.22 13.34 -2.24
C GLY A 138 -2.83 12.30 -3.27
N LYS A 139 -2.07 12.66 -4.29
CA LYS A 139 -1.56 11.75 -5.31
C LYS A 139 -0.19 11.19 -4.92
N ARG A 140 0.09 9.97 -5.36
CA ARG A 140 1.44 9.41 -5.30
C ARG A 140 2.35 10.22 -6.20
N ASP A 141 3.50 10.66 -5.69
CA ASP A 141 4.47 11.43 -6.47
C ASP A 141 5.87 11.23 -5.90
N GLY A 142 6.86 11.06 -6.78
CA GLY A 142 8.25 10.78 -6.40
C GLY A 142 8.51 9.34 -5.99
N LEU A 143 9.53 9.15 -5.16
CA LEU A 143 10.03 7.84 -4.77
C LEU A 143 9.11 7.13 -3.77
N TRP A 144 8.85 5.84 -4.06
CA TRP A 144 8.23 4.88 -3.16
C TRP A 144 9.18 3.70 -2.98
N ALA A 145 9.63 3.47 -1.75
CA ALA A 145 10.56 2.40 -1.44
C ALA A 145 10.06 1.55 -0.27
N SER A 146 10.42 0.27 -0.28
CA SER A 146 10.15 -0.67 0.80
C SER A 146 11.42 -1.45 1.15
N TRP A 147 11.48 -1.96 2.38
CA TRP A 147 12.63 -2.71 2.90
C TRP A 147 12.16 -3.96 3.63
N TYR A 148 12.95 -5.00 3.57
CA TYR A 148 12.82 -6.20 4.38
C TYR A 148 13.19 -5.94 5.85
N GLU A 149 12.83 -6.87 6.74
CA GLU A 149 13.18 -6.80 8.16
C GLU A 149 14.70 -6.87 8.42
N ASN A 150 15.49 -7.38 7.48
CA ASN A 150 16.95 -7.37 7.53
C ASN A 150 17.57 -6.02 7.12
N GLY A 151 16.74 -5.02 6.75
CA GLY A 151 17.16 -3.68 6.35
C GLY A 151 17.55 -3.54 4.89
N GLN A 152 17.55 -4.62 4.11
CA GLN A 152 17.78 -4.53 2.67
C GLN A 152 16.54 -4.04 1.94
N LYS A 153 16.74 -3.32 0.82
CA LYS A 153 15.64 -2.82 -0.01
C LYS A 153 14.89 -4.00 -0.63
N SER A 154 13.55 -3.98 -0.57
CA SER A 154 12.69 -4.98 -1.21
C SER A 154 12.06 -4.48 -2.49
N SER A 155 11.73 -3.16 -2.55
CA SER A 155 11.22 -2.54 -3.78
C SER A 155 11.51 -1.05 -3.82
N GLU A 156 11.58 -0.52 -5.03
CA GLU A 156 11.66 0.93 -5.30
C GLU A 156 10.89 1.25 -6.57
N ARG A 157 10.06 2.28 -6.53
CA ARG A 157 9.20 2.69 -7.63
C ARG A 157 9.09 4.20 -7.69
N ILE A 158 9.04 4.74 -8.90
CA ILE A 158 8.86 6.17 -9.13
C ILE A 158 7.44 6.44 -9.60
N TYR A 159 6.78 7.40 -8.96
CA TYR A 159 5.45 7.89 -9.33
C TYR A 159 5.50 9.33 -9.78
N LYS A 160 4.61 9.66 -10.69
CA LYS A 160 4.33 11.02 -11.15
C LYS A 160 2.82 11.19 -11.30
N ASP A 161 2.24 12.20 -10.65
CA ASP A 161 0.79 12.50 -10.70
C ASP A 161 -0.14 11.31 -10.35
N GLY A 162 0.35 10.28 -9.65
CA GLY A 162 -0.40 9.09 -9.22
C GLY A 162 -0.14 7.84 -10.02
N GLU A 163 0.50 7.94 -11.18
CA GLU A 163 0.87 6.82 -12.06
C GLU A 163 2.34 6.48 -11.95
N ILE A 164 2.73 5.25 -12.31
CA ILE A 164 4.13 4.85 -12.34
C ILE A 164 4.77 5.48 -13.58
N ASP A 165 5.87 6.22 -13.38
CA ASP A 165 6.62 6.83 -14.45
C ASP A 165 8.13 6.76 -14.14
N GLY A 166 8.83 5.88 -14.84
CA GLY A 166 10.23 5.55 -14.59
C GLY A 166 10.45 4.12 -14.13
N LEU A 167 11.45 3.92 -13.26
CA LEU A 167 11.86 2.59 -12.78
C LEU A 167 10.93 2.05 -11.69
N ASP A 168 10.67 0.73 -11.75
CA ASP A 168 10.06 -0.08 -10.71
C ASP A 168 10.94 -1.32 -10.51
N VAL A 169 11.67 -1.36 -9.40
CA VAL A 169 12.73 -2.34 -9.13
C VAL A 169 12.41 -3.14 -7.88
N TYR A 170 12.69 -4.42 -7.92
CA TYR A 170 12.51 -5.34 -6.80
C TYR A 170 13.79 -6.12 -6.52
N TRP A 171 14.01 -6.44 -5.26
CA TRP A 171 15.18 -7.18 -4.77
C TRP A 171 14.77 -8.40 -3.96
N TYR A 172 15.58 -9.45 -4.00
CA TYR A 172 15.54 -10.54 -3.05
C TYR A 172 16.03 -10.11 -1.66
N GLU A 173 15.75 -10.90 -0.63
CA GLU A 173 16.22 -10.64 0.73
C GLU A 173 17.76 -10.67 0.88
N ASN A 174 18.48 -11.26 -0.06
CA ASN A 174 19.93 -11.22 -0.14
C ASN A 174 20.49 -9.93 -0.75
N GLY A 175 19.62 -9.01 -1.19
CA GLY A 175 19.96 -7.70 -1.77
C GLY A 175 20.24 -7.73 -3.27
N GLN A 176 20.13 -8.86 -3.92
CA GLN A 176 20.24 -8.93 -5.39
C GLN A 176 18.90 -8.57 -6.05
N LYS A 177 18.96 -7.88 -7.19
CA LYS A 177 17.74 -7.59 -7.96
C LYS A 177 17.12 -8.90 -8.46
N TYR A 178 15.80 -8.99 -8.47
CA TYR A 178 15.11 -10.06 -9.18
C TYR A 178 14.22 -9.56 -10.32
N ARG A 179 13.82 -8.28 -10.29
CA ARG A 179 12.96 -7.71 -11.33
C ARG A 179 13.21 -6.22 -11.46
N GLU A 180 13.29 -5.74 -12.70
CA GLU A 180 13.32 -4.32 -13.04
C GLU A 180 12.36 -4.06 -14.19
N MET A 181 11.51 -3.08 -14.03
CA MET A 181 10.58 -2.63 -15.04
C MET A 181 10.81 -1.16 -15.30
N THR A 182 10.58 -0.74 -16.53
CA THR A 182 10.59 0.67 -16.91
C THR A 182 9.23 1.05 -17.46
N TYR A 183 8.67 2.12 -16.91
CA TYR A 183 7.39 2.67 -17.31
C TYR A 183 7.57 4.05 -17.93
N GLN A 184 6.71 4.40 -18.87
CA GLN A 184 6.58 5.73 -19.43
C GLN A 184 5.10 6.06 -19.53
N ASP A 185 4.67 7.18 -18.92
CA ASP A 185 3.27 7.62 -18.89
C ASP A 185 2.28 6.50 -18.44
N GLY A 186 2.70 5.66 -17.48
CA GLY A 186 1.93 4.53 -16.96
C GLY A 186 2.02 3.23 -17.76
N GLU A 187 2.60 3.25 -18.96
CA GLU A 187 2.76 2.07 -19.81
C GLU A 187 4.10 1.36 -19.56
N LEU A 188 4.08 0.02 -19.44
CA LEU A 188 5.28 -0.80 -19.31
C LEU A 188 6.00 -0.87 -20.64
N ILE A 189 7.27 -0.39 -20.68
CA ILE A 189 8.09 -0.37 -21.90
C ILE A 189 9.24 -1.37 -21.89
N ASN A 190 9.66 -1.81 -20.70
CA ASN A 190 10.72 -2.82 -20.55
C ASN A 190 10.60 -3.58 -19.26
N GLU A 191 11.00 -4.86 -19.25
CA GLU A 191 11.02 -5.71 -18.08
C GLU A 191 12.19 -6.71 -18.17
N ILE A 192 12.95 -6.83 -17.06
CA ILE A 192 14.11 -7.73 -16.95
C ILE A 192 14.02 -8.45 -15.61
N TYR A 193 14.38 -9.73 -15.59
CA TYR A 193 14.48 -10.56 -14.39
C TYR A 193 15.88 -11.07 -14.16
N TRP A 194 16.17 -11.40 -12.92
CA TRP A 194 17.39 -12.08 -12.48
C TRP A 194 17.04 -13.19 -11.49
N THR A 195 17.81 -14.27 -11.53
CA THR A 195 17.74 -15.32 -10.54
C THR A 195 18.24 -14.82 -9.18
N GLU A 196 18.00 -15.59 -8.10
CA GLU A 196 18.48 -15.23 -6.76
C GLU A 196 20.02 -15.13 -6.67
N ASN A 197 20.75 -15.75 -7.59
CA ASN A 197 22.20 -15.66 -7.70
C ASN A 197 22.67 -14.46 -8.58
N GLY A 198 21.74 -13.62 -9.01
CA GLY A 198 22.03 -12.43 -9.84
C GLY A 198 22.31 -12.73 -11.30
N LEU A 199 21.95 -13.92 -11.79
CA LEU A 199 22.09 -14.29 -13.20
C LEU A 199 20.82 -13.90 -13.96
N ASP A 200 21.00 -13.46 -15.19
CA ASP A 200 19.91 -13.15 -16.13
C ASP A 200 19.42 -14.38 -16.92
N SER A 201 20.03 -15.52 -16.70
CA SER A 201 19.69 -16.80 -17.32
C SER A 201 19.71 -17.92 -16.29
N GLY A 202 18.80 -18.89 -16.39
CA GLY A 202 18.68 -20.02 -15.50
C GLY A 202 17.28 -20.13 -14.86
N GLU A 203 17.19 -20.93 -13.81
CA GLU A 203 15.92 -21.17 -13.14
C GLU A 203 15.52 -20.00 -12.24
N LEU A 204 14.30 -19.49 -12.42
CA LEU A 204 13.66 -18.45 -11.58
C LEU A 204 12.68 -19.14 -10.64
N ILE A 205 12.91 -19.03 -9.34
CA ILE A 205 12.04 -19.64 -8.32
C ILE A 205 11.59 -18.58 -7.32
N PHE A 206 10.30 -18.59 -7.02
CA PHE A 206 9.71 -17.80 -5.94
C PHE A 206 9.07 -18.73 -4.91
N HIS A 207 9.23 -18.40 -3.64
CA HIS A 207 8.70 -19.19 -2.54
C HIS A 207 7.57 -18.46 -1.81
N PHE A 208 6.62 -19.23 -1.23
CA PHE A 208 5.74 -18.75 -0.19
C PHE A 208 6.53 -18.51 1.11
N LYS A 209 5.94 -17.77 2.05
CA LYS A 209 6.54 -17.49 3.36
C LYS A 209 6.92 -18.76 4.16
N ASN A 210 6.28 -19.89 3.89
CA ASN A 210 6.57 -21.19 4.51
C ASN A 210 7.69 -21.98 3.80
N GLY A 211 8.30 -21.44 2.75
CA GLY A 211 9.38 -22.05 1.99
C GLY A 211 8.95 -22.93 0.80
N GLU A 212 7.65 -23.17 0.61
CA GLU A 212 7.16 -23.90 -0.56
C GLU A 212 7.24 -23.07 -1.83
N ILE A 213 7.43 -23.69 -2.98
CA ILE A 213 7.51 -22.99 -4.27
C ILE A 213 6.15 -22.39 -4.62
N TRP A 214 6.12 -21.08 -4.83
CA TRP A 214 4.97 -20.37 -5.36
C TRP A 214 4.95 -20.31 -6.89
N LYS A 215 6.11 -19.96 -7.48
CA LYS A 215 6.27 -19.88 -8.94
C LYS A 215 7.64 -20.37 -9.32
N LYS A 216 7.75 -20.99 -10.50
CA LYS A 216 9.03 -21.31 -11.10
C LYS A 216 8.97 -21.19 -12.62
N GLY A 217 10.10 -20.87 -13.21
CA GLY A 217 10.26 -20.76 -14.66
C GLY A 217 11.73 -20.71 -15.03
N ASN A 218 12.00 -20.53 -16.30
CA ASN A 218 13.36 -20.36 -16.81
C ASN A 218 13.54 -18.97 -17.39
N LEU A 219 14.74 -18.45 -17.24
CA LEU A 219 15.18 -17.19 -17.84
C LEU A 219 16.24 -17.46 -18.90
N GLU A 220 16.16 -16.70 -19.98
CA GLU A 220 17.22 -16.54 -20.96
C GLU A 220 17.39 -15.04 -21.26
N ASN A 221 18.60 -14.50 -21.02
CA ASN A 221 18.91 -13.08 -21.20
C ASN A 221 17.94 -12.14 -20.46
N GLY A 222 17.57 -12.48 -19.22
CA GLY A 222 16.66 -11.71 -18.39
C GLY A 222 15.17 -11.81 -18.78
N LYS A 223 14.83 -12.67 -19.72
CA LYS A 223 13.48 -12.90 -20.22
C LYS A 223 12.98 -14.28 -19.84
N LEU A 224 11.68 -14.45 -19.56
CA LEU A 224 11.10 -15.79 -19.42
C LEU A 224 11.18 -16.52 -20.75
N ASP A 225 11.74 -17.72 -20.72
CA ASP A 225 11.87 -18.63 -21.83
C ASP A 225 11.63 -20.07 -21.37
N GLY A 226 10.76 -20.82 -22.06
CA GLY A 226 10.36 -22.15 -21.69
C GLY A 226 9.20 -22.20 -20.68
N GLU A 227 9.16 -23.26 -19.87
CA GLU A 227 8.07 -23.55 -18.96
C GLU A 227 8.01 -22.55 -17.78
N PHE A 228 6.79 -22.09 -17.47
CA PHE A 228 6.47 -21.31 -16.28
C PHE A 228 5.30 -21.95 -15.56
N ILE A 229 5.45 -22.19 -14.25
CA ILE A 229 4.45 -22.83 -13.42
C ILE A 229 4.16 -21.95 -12.22
N GLU A 230 2.87 -21.70 -11.96
CA GLU A 230 2.38 -21.09 -10.73
C GLU A 230 1.61 -22.13 -9.92
N TYR A 231 1.91 -22.22 -8.62
CA TYR A 231 1.22 -23.05 -7.66
C TYR A 231 0.28 -22.21 -6.81
N GLY A 232 -0.89 -22.74 -6.47
CA GLY A 232 -1.86 -22.13 -5.58
C GLY A 232 -1.99 -22.91 -4.28
N PHE A 233 -2.30 -22.19 -3.20
CA PHE A 233 -2.68 -22.80 -1.93
C PHE A 233 -4.21 -22.93 -1.90
N PHE A 234 -4.71 -24.16 -1.67
CA PHE A 234 -6.14 -24.42 -1.64
C PHE A 234 -6.52 -25.26 -0.41
N GLY A 235 -7.41 -24.70 0.42
CA GLY A 235 -8.04 -25.41 1.53
C GLY A 235 -7.30 -25.35 2.87
N THR A 236 -7.72 -26.20 3.81
CA THR A 236 -7.20 -26.30 5.19
C THR A 236 -6.06 -27.30 5.34
N GLU A 237 -5.72 -28.02 4.29
CA GLU A 237 -4.57 -28.93 4.22
C GLU A 237 -3.46 -28.26 3.40
N ASP A 238 -2.20 -28.41 3.82
CA ASP A 238 -1.01 -27.83 3.14
C ASP A 238 -0.73 -28.51 1.79
N ILE A 239 -1.75 -28.52 0.91
CA ILE A 239 -1.65 -29.14 -0.42
C ILE A 239 -1.52 -28.02 -1.47
N TYR A 240 -0.40 -28.04 -2.20
CA TYR A 240 -0.11 -27.13 -3.30
C TYR A 240 -0.41 -27.81 -4.63
N HIS A 241 -1.35 -27.28 -5.39
CA HIS A 241 -1.64 -27.73 -6.74
C HIS A 241 -1.10 -26.73 -7.77
N LYS A 242 -0.76 -27.23 -8.96
CA LYS A 242 -0.53 -26.36 -10.11
C LYS A 242 -1.80 -25.54 -10.35
N ARG A 243 -1.65 -24.25 -10.48
CA ARG A 243 -2.71 -23.30 -10.81
C ARG A 243 -2.65 -22.91 -12.27
N ILE A 244 -1.45 -22.66 -12.75
CA ILE A 244 -1.18 -22.23 -14.12
C ILE A 244 0.07 -22.95 -14.60
N PHE A 245 0.03 -23.40 -15.83
CA PHE A 245 1.16 -23.85 -16.62
C PHE A 245 1.17 -23.08 -17.94
N GLN A 246 2.29 -22.48 -18.29
CA GLN A 246 2.46 -21.65 -19.47
C GLN A 246 3.85 -21.89 -20.06
N ASN A 247 3.95 -21.74 -21.39
CA ASN A 247 5.24 -21.68 -22.04
C ASN A 247 5.48 -20.28 -22.58
N TYR A 248 6.73 -19.85 -22.51
CA TYR A 248 7.17 -18.54 -22.97
C TYR A 248 8.33 -18.69 -23.95
N LYS A 249 8.42 -17.73 -24.87
CA LYS A 249 9.59 -17.46 -25.69
C LYS A 249 9.83 -15.96 -25.67
N GLU A 250 10.96 -15.54 -25.10
CA GLU A 250 11.31 -14.12 -24.95
C GLU A 250 10.17 -13.25 -24.40
N TRP A 251 9.49 -13.69 -23.30
CA TRP A 251 8.32 -13.05 -22.67
C TRP A 251 6.99 -13.24 -23.38
N GLN A 252 6.94 -13.71 -24.59
CA GLN A 252 5.67 -13.96 -25.27
C GLN A 252 5.18 -15.37 -24.96
N LEU A 253 3.88 -15.51 -24.71
CA LEU A 253 3.27 -16.83 -24.59
C LEU A 253 3.46 -17.60 -25.89
N GLU A 254 4.05 -18.78 -25.79
CA GLU A 254 4.34 -19.65 -26.93
C GLU A 254 4.11 -21.09 -26.57
N GLY A 255 3.22 -21.78 -27.30
CA GLY A 255 2.89 -23.17 -27.04
C GLY A 255 1.79 -23.37 -26.02
N GLU A 256 1.86 -24.44 -25.26
CA GLU A 256 0.80 -24.93 -24.39
C GLU A 256 0.52 -24.00 -23.20
N TYR A 257 -0.76 -23.81 -22.91
CA TYR A 257 -1.31 -23.11 -21.75
C TYR A 257 -2.32 -24.02 -21.05
N ASN A 258 -2.16 -24.22 -19.74
CA ASN A 258 -3.11 -24.92 -18.89
C ASN A 258 -3.45 -24.12 -17.65
N ASN A 259 -4.74 -24.05 -17.33
CA ASN A 259 -5.23 -23.59 -16.05
C ASN A 259 -5.89 -24.75 -15.31
N TYR A 260 -5.80 -24.76 -13.99
CA TYR A 260 -6.27 -25.86 -13.16
C TYR A 260 -7.29 -25.37 -12.14
N PHE A 261 -8.25 -26.24 -11.78
CA PHE A 261 -9.12 -26.04 -10.62
C PHE A 261 -8.32 -26.13 -9.31
N ASP A 262 -8.92 -25.72 -8.23
CA ASP A 262 -8.42 -25.86 -6.86
C ASP A 262 -8.24 -27.33 -6.43
N THR A 263 -8.85 -28.29 -7.13
CA THR A 263 -8.66 -29.73 -6.96
C THR A 263 -7.37 -30.23 -7.63
N GLY A 264 -6.73 -29.44 -8.48
CA GLY A 264 -5.61 -29.84 -9.31
C GLY A 264 -6.02 -30.43 -10.67
N ASP A 265 -7.30 -30.60 -10.92
CA ASP A 265 -7.81 -31.05 -12.20
C ASP A 265 -7.74 -29.94 -13.26
N VAL A 266 -7.59 -30.32 -14.53
CA VAL A 266 -7.50 -29.37 -15.63
C VAL A 266 -8.84 -28.66 -15.82
N ASN A 267 -8.81 -27.32 -15.83
CA ASN A 267 -9.94 -26.44 -16.11
C ASN A 267 -9.92 -25.96 -17.57
N VAL A 268 -8.74 -25.55 -18.06
CA VAL A 268 -8.58 -25.00 -19.39
C VAL A 268 -7.31 -25.54 -20.02
N VAL A 269 -7.38 -25.89 -21.31
CA VAL A 269 -6.24 -26.16 -22.17
C VAL A 269 -6.30 -25.25 -23.38
N GLY A 270 -5.21 -24.62 -23.72
CA GLY A 270 -5.09 -23.76 -24.88
C GLY A 270 -3.70 -23.78 -25.47
N ASN A 271 -3.52 -23.04 -26.54
CA ASN A 271 -2.24 -22.86 -27.17
C ASN A 271 -2.05 -21.41 -27.62
N TYR A 272 -0.82 -20.93 -27.48
CA TYR A 272 -0.43 -19.59 -27.88
C TYR A 272 0.67 -19.64 -28.93
N LYS A 273 0.68 -18.64 -29.79
CA LYS A 273 1.74 -18.39 -30.74
C LYS A 273 2.01 -16.88 -30.82
N ASP A 274 3.26 -16.48 -30.65
CA ASP A 274 3.65 -15.07 -30.66
C ASP A 274 2.78 -14.20 -29.73
N GLY A 275 2.42 -14.72 -28.53
CA GLY A 275 1.61 -14.06 -27.53
C GLY A 275 0.09 -14.09 -27.76
N LYS A 276 -0.39 -14.69 -28.86
CA LYS A 276 -1.80 -14.75 -29.24
C LYS A 276 -2.37 -16.15 -29.15
N LEU A 277 -3.66 -16.25 -28.82
CA LEU A 277 -4.38 -17.52 -28.87
C LEU A 277 -4.36 -18.08 -30.28
N GLU A 278 -3.89 -19.31 -30.41
CA GLU A 278 -3.77 -20.03 -31.70
C GLU A 278 -4.17 -21.47 -31.56
N GLY A 279 -5.08 -21.95 -32.41
CA GLY A 279 -5.56 -23.33 -32.41
C GLY A 279 -6.67 -23.58 -31.42
N ARG A 280 -6.73 -24.81 -30.91
CA ARG A 280 -7.80 -25.28 -30.04
C ARG A 280 -7.68 -24.70 -28.65
N TYR A 281 -8.83 -24.26 -28.10
CA TYR A 281 -8.98 -23.79 -26.72
C TYR A 281 -10.16 -24.50 -26.08
N THR A 282 -9.95 -25.25 -24.99
CA THR A 282 -10.93 -26.16 -24.41
C THR A 282 -11.15 -25.87 -22.93
N TYR A 283 -12.40 -25.75 -22.52
CA TYR A 283 -12.83 -25.66 -21.13
C TYR A 283 -13.40 -27.00 -20.66
N TYR A 284 -13.00 -27.40 -19.45
CA TYR A 284 -13.49 -28.60 -18.77
C TYR A 284 -14.33 -28.22 -17.56
N ASP A 285 -15.33 -29.05 -17.24
CA ASP A 285 -16.01 -28.98 -15.95
C ASP A 285 -15.20 -29.70 -14.84
N LYS A 286 -15.70 -29.65 -13.60
CA LYS A 286 -15.05 -30.31 -12.46
C LYS A 286 -15.06 -31.84 -12.53
N ASP A 287 -15.88 -32.42 -13.40
CA ASP A 287 -15.91 -33.87 -13.66
C ASP A 287 -14.99 -34.27 -14.82
N GLY A 288 -14.20 -33.30 -15.35
CA GLY A 288 -13.28 -33.52 -16.47
C GLY A 288 -13.96 -33.63 -17.84
N LYS A 289 -15.22 -33.24 -17.96
CA LYS A 289 -15.95 -33.25 -19.25
C LYS A 289 -15.77 -31.92 -19.95
N ILE A 290 -15.58 -31.96 -21.26
CA ILE A 290 -15.54 -30.76 -22.09
C ILE A 290 -16.92 -30.12 -22.10
N TYR A 291 -17.04 -28.87 -21.67
CA TYR A 291 -18.27 -28.12 -21.76
C TYR A 291 -18.25 -27.04 -22.84
N TRP A 292 -17.05 -26.59 -23.26
CA TRP A 292 -16.88 -25.65 -24.36
C TRP A 292 -15.55 -25.87 -25.07
N GLU A 293 -15.53 -25.70 -26.38
CA GLU A 293 -14.35 -25.78 -27.21
C GLU A 293 -14.47 -24.76 -28.36
N GLY A 294 -13.37 -24.07 -28.65
CA GLY A 294 -13.24 -23.15 -29.78
C GLY A 294 -11.89 -23.25 -30.45
N ILE A 295 -11.83 -22.83 -31.68
CA ILE A 295 -10.59 -22.69 -32.46
C ILE A 295 -10.30 -21.21 -32.63
N TYR A 296 -9.11 -20.79 -32.21
CA TYR A 296 -8.61 -19.44 -32.35
C TYR A 296 -7.56 -19.33 -33.43
N LYS A 297 -7.53 -18.17 -34.06
CA LYS A 297 -6.45 -17.74 -34.94
C LYS A 297 -6.14 -16.28 -34.66
N ASP A 298 -4.91 -15.97 -34.24
CA ASP A 298 -4.50 -14.62 -33.86
C ASP A 298 -5.47 -13.93 -32.89
N ASP A 299 -5.88 -14.59 -31.78
CA ASP A 299 -6.88 -14.17 -30.80
C ASP A 299 -8.34 -14.13 -31.31
N VAL A 300 -8.59 -14.42 -32.56
CA VAL A 300 -9.93 -14.41 -33.14
C VAL A 300 -10.55 -15.81 -33.09
N LEU A 301 -11.72 -15.96 -32.45
CA LEU A 301 -12.47 -17.20 -32.46
C LEU A 301 -13.02 -17.44 -33.88
N VAL A 302 -12.53 -18.49 -34.56
CA VAL A 302 -12.91 -18.82 -35.94
C VAL A 302 -13.88 -19.95 -36.02
N GLU A 303 -13.91 -20.82 -35.01
CA GLU A 303 -14.89 -21.96 -34.92
C GLU A 303 -15.23 -22.20 -33.46
N GLU A 304 -16.48 -22.50 -33.17
CA GLU A 304 -16.97 -22.79 -31.83
C GLU A 304 -17.80 -24.06 -31.82
N THR A 305 -17.49 -24.93 -30.86
CA THR A 305 -18.30 -26.10 -30.54
C THR A 305 -18.75 -25.98 -29.08
N SER A 306 -20.05 -25.71 -28.84
CA SER A 306 -20.62 -25.70 -27.51
C SER A 306 -21.36 -26.99 -27.21
N PHE A 307 -21.13 -27.58 -26.03
CA PHE A 307 -21.83 -28.77 -25.55
C PHE A 307 -23.08 -28.40 -24.74
N ILE A 308 -24.09 -29.27 -24.68
CA ILE A 308 -25.44 -29.01 -24.16
C ILE A 308 -25.38 -28.37 -22.75
N GLY A 309 -25.90 -27.13 -22.62
CA GLY A 309 -26.09 -26.42 -21.36
C GLY A 309 -25.10 -25.30 -21.08
N SER A 310 -24.10 -25.11 -21.91
CA SER A 310 -23.08 -24.08 -21.71
C SER A 310 -23.36 -22.81 -22.52
N LYS A 311 -23.41 -21.66 -21.83
CA LYS A 311 -23.12 -20.38 -22.50
C LYS A 311 -21.60 -20.26 -22.50
N GLY A 312 -21.00 -20.16 -23.67
CA GLY A 312 -19.55 -19.99 -23.81
C GLY A 312 -19.01 -18.86 -22.93
N PRO A 313 -17.71 -18.89 -22.57
CA PRO A 313 -17.10 -17.85 -21.78
C PRO A 313 -17.27 -16.51 -22.49
N PHE A 314 -17.46 -15.46 -21.67
CA PHE A 314 -17.74 -14.09 -22.06
C PHE A 314 -17.05 -13.69 -23.37
N ARG A 315 -17.84 -13.19 -24.34
CA ARG A 315 -17.26 -12.45 -25.46
C ARG A 315 -16.51 -11.26 -24.90
N LEU A 316 -15.21 -11.26 -25.04
CA LEU A 316 -14.42 -10.03 -24.91
C LEU A 316 -14.85 -9.11 -26.07
N ASN A 317 -15.64 -8.08 -25.73
CA ASN A 317 -15.95 -6.98 -26.65
C ASN A 317 -14.78 -6.03 -26.68
#